data_3e108276fbd3c31623d0a88ce8df2dc5
#
_entry.id   3e108276fbd3c31623d0a88ce8df2dc5
#
_cell.length_a   1.000
_cell.length_b   1.000
_cell.length_c   1.000
_cell.angle_alpha   90.00
_cell.angle_beta   90.00
_cell.angle_gamma   90.00
#
_symmetry.space_group_name_H-M   'P 1'
#
loop_
_entity.id
_entity.type
_entity.pdbx_description
1 polymer ?
#
loop_
_entity_poly.entity_id
_entity_poly.type
_entity_poly.pdbx_seq_one_letter_code
_entity_poly.pdbx_strand_id
1 'polypeptide(L)'
;MPSSGRVTISNNVSTGRNVTILKGVTIGDNVFIGAHSVVTKDIPSNSIAVGVPARVICSLEDYYTRRQSACVKEAFDYARSITERYARRPVTTDFWEEFPLFVDGDKVEEYPELKEIIKLQCVPMYEKYIATHKAKYDGFEAFLKAAGL
;
A
#
# COMPACT_ATOMS: atom_id res chain seq x y z
N MET A 1 37.44 8.51 -16.09
CA MET A 1 37.40 9.60 -15.12
C MET A 1 36.56 9.19 -13.91
N PRO A 2 37.03 9.42 -12.67
CA PRO A 2 36.21 9.13 -11.49
C PRO A 2 34.96 10.00 -11.52
N SER A 3 33.86 9.44 -11.07
CA SER A 3 32.55 10.07 -11.12
C SER A 3 31.79 9.73 -9.84
N SER A 4 31.70 10.67 -8.93
CA SER A 4 30.99 10.57 -7.66
C SER A 4 29.90 11.65 -7.54
N GLY A 5 28.92 11.42 -6.69
CA GLY A 5 27.85 12.39 -6.38
C GLY A 5 27.01 11.85 -5.23
N ARG A 6 26.61 12.75 -4.36
CA ARG A 6 25.74 12.41 -3.23
C ARG A 6 24.36 12.06 -3.75
N VAL A 7 23.74 11.04 -3.16
CA VAL A 7 22.30 10.77 -3.26
C VAL A 7 21.67 11.19 -1.94
N THR A 8 20.62 12.00 -1.99
CA THR A 8 19.86 12.44 -0.82
C THR A 8 18.45 11.87 -0.93
N ILE A 9 18.03 11.14 0.10
CA ILE A 9 16.67 10.58 0.19
C ILE A 9 16.05 11.12 1.48
N SER A 10 14.94 11.83 1.36
CA SER A 10 14.22 12.43 2.49
C SER A 10 13.33 11.39 3.18
N ASN A 11 12.32 11.83 3.94
CA ASN A 11 11.51 10.95 4.78
C ASN A 11 10.35 10.31 3.98
N ASN A 12 9.88 9.15 4.45
CA ASN A 12 8.72 8.44 3.88
C ASN A 12 8.85 8.17 2.37
N VAL A 13 10.04 7.80 1.93
CA VAL A 13 10.29 7.39 0.53
C VAL A 13 10.14 5.88 0.44
N SER A 14 9.24 5.45 -0.44
CA SER A 14 9.01 4.03 -0.74
C SER A 14 9.46 3.73 -2.16
N THR A 15 10.17 2.62 -2.35
CA THR A 15 10.66 2.19 -3.65
C THR A 15 10.16 0.79 -3.98
N GLY A 16 9.69 0.61 -5.19
CA GLY A 16 9.45 -0.71 -5.75
C GLY A 16 10.76 -1.50 -5.94
N ARG A 17 10.63 -2.78 -6.30
CA ARG A 17 11.79 -3.65 -6.53
C ARG A 17 12.67 -3.13 -7.68
N ASN A 18 13.98 -3.32 -7.53
CA ASN A 18 14.99 -3.02 -8.57
C ASN A 18 14.99 -1.56 -9.05
N VAL A 19 14.68 -0.61 -8.16
CA VAL A 19 14.84 0.81 -8.45
C VAL A 19 16.32 1.16 -8.43
N THR A 20 16.76 1.88 -9.47
CA THR A 20 18.12 2.42 -9.55
C THR A 20 18.09 3.94 -9.41
N ILE A 21 18.87 4.48 -8.48
CA ILE A 21 18.99 5.93 -8.25
C ILE A 21 20.40 6.35 -8.65
N LEU A 22 20.50 7.26 -9.58
CA LEU A 22 21.82 7.75 -10.03
C LEU A 22 22.38 8.76 -9.03
N LYS A 23 23.69 8.92 -9.10
CA LYS A 23 24.43 9.91 -8.31
C LYS A 23 23.94 11.35 -8.57
N GLY A 24 24.00 12.19 -7.56
CA GLY A 24 23.60 13.59 -7.64
C GLY A 24 22.10 13.84 -7.51
N VAL A 25 21.30 12.78 -7.33
CA VAL A 25 19.83 12.90 -7.22
C VAL A 25 19.40 13.19 -5.80
N THR A 26 18.41 14.08 -5.67
CA THR A 26 17.66 14.35 -4.43
C THR A 26 16.22 13.86 -4.60
N ILE A 27 15.73 13.09 -3.62
CA ILE A 27 14.35 12.64 -3.53
C ILE A 27 13.72 13.29 -2.31
N GLY A 28 12.60 14.00 -2.52
CA GLY A 28 11.86 14.70 -1.48
C GLY A 28 11.09 13.77 -0.54
N ASP A 29 10.31 14.35 0.36
CA ASP A 29 9.49 13.61 1.32
C ASP A 29 8.24 13.00 0.66
N ASN A 30 7.74 11.90 1.22
CA ASN A 30 6.48 11.26 0.80
C ASN A 30 6.47 10.92 -0.69
N VAL A 31 7.50 10.26 -1.17
CA VAL A 31 7.65 9.87 -2.58
C VAL A 31 7.51 8.35 -2.72
N PHE A 32 6.77 7.92 -3.73
CA PHE A 32 6.74 6.52 -4.16
C PHE A 32 7.39 6.38 -5.54
N ILE A 33 8.34 5.46 -5.67
CA ILE A 33 9.02 5.17 -6.93
C ILE A 33 8.66 3.75 -7.37
N GLY A 34 8.04 3.63 -8.55
CA GLY A 34 7.60 2.34 -9.08
C GLY A 34 8.76 1.39 -9.37
N ALA A 35 8.46 0.08 -9.37
CA ALA A 35 9.45 -0.97 -9.63
C ALA A 35 10.17 -0.79 -10.98
N HIS A 36 11.45 -1.20 -11.03
CA HIS A 36 12.32 -1.13 -12.21
C HIS A 36 12.55 0.30 -12.76
N SER A 37 12.27 1.32 -11.96
CA SER A 37 12.53 2.72 -12.38
C SER A 37 14.00 3.08 -12.26
N VAL A 38 14.46 3.97 -13.15
CA VAL A 38 15.81 4.55 -13.11
C VAL A 38 15.70 6.05 -12.86
N VAL A 39 16.00 6.48 -11.65
CA VAL A 39 15.92 7.88 -11.23
C VAL A 39 17.20 8.60 -11.66
N THR A 40 17.07 9.48 -12.62
CA THR A 40 18.18 10.25 -13.23
C THR A 40 18.16 11.74 -12.90
N LYS A 41 17.08 12.23 -12.27
CA LYS A 41 16.85 13.62 -11.88
C LYS A 41 16.13 13.65 -10.54
N ASP A 42 16.16 14.79 -9.88
CA ASP A 42 15.47 15.03 -8.61
C ASP A 42 13.97 14.74 -8.72
N ILE A 43 13.42 14.18 -7.66
CA ILE A 43 11.98 13.89 -7.51
C ILE A 43 11.42 14.79 -6.41
N PRO A 44 10.42 15.61 -6.73
CA PRO A 44 9.81 16.50 -5.73
C PRO A 44 9.01 15.72 -4.69
N SER A 45 8.83 16.33 -3.51
CA SER A 45 7.98 15.77 -2.44
C SER A 45 6.55 15.51 -2.90
N ASN A 46 5.86 14.60 -2.21
CA ASN A 46 4.44 14.25 -2.40
C ASN A 46 4.12 13.79 -3.83
N SER A 47 4.99 12.97 -4.42
CA SER A 47 4.83 12.53 -5.81
C SER A 47 5.06 11.05 -6.03
N ILE A 48 4.48 10.56 -7.11
CA ILE A 48 4.66 9.22 -7.64
C ILE A 48 5.52 9.31 -8.91
N ALA A 49 6.63 8.59 -8.96
CA ALA A 49 7.54 8.57 -10.10
C ALA A 49 7.77 7.15 -10.62
N VAL A 50 7.75 6.96 -11.93
CA VAL A 50 7.95 5.65 -12.56
C VAL A 50 8.71 5.78 -13.87
N GLY A 51 9.33 4.68 -14.30
CA GLY A 51 9.87 4.51 -15.66
C GLY A 51 11.39 4.64 -15.77
N VAL A 52 11.88 4.48 -17.01
CA VAL A 52 13.30 4.56 -17.40
C VAL A 52 13.45 5.55 -18.55
N PRO A 53 13.89 6.77 -18.29
CA PRO A 53 14.15 7.39 -16.99
C PRO A 53 12.85 7.67 -16.22
N ALA A 54 12.93 7.67 -14.89
CA ALA A 54 11.78 7.95 -14.01
C ALA A 54 11.22 9.36 -14.23
N ARG A 55 9.89 9.46 -14.27
CA ARG A 55 9.14 10.72 -14.37
C ARG A 55 8.04 10.73 -13.33
N VAL A 56 7.78 11.90 -12.77
CA VAL A 56 6.59 12.12 -11.95
C VAL A 56 5.35 11.95 -12.83
N ILE A 57 4.44 11.08 -12.41
CA ILE A 57 3.20 10.76 -13.15
C ILE A 57 1.96 11.34 -12.49
N CYS A 58 1.99 11.56 -11.19
CA CYS A 58 0.90 12.20 -10.43
C CYS A 58 1.37 12.60 -9.03
N SER A 59 0.52 13.34 -8.32
CA SER A 59 0.68 13.58 -6.89
C SER A 59 0.42 12.31 -6.07
N LEU A 60 0.95 12.25 -4.85
CA LEU A 60 0.65 11.17 -3.91
C LEU A 60 -0.85 11.17 -3.55
N GLU A 61 -1.48 12.33 -3.42
CA GLU A 61 -2.91 12.47 -3.12
C GLU A 61 -3.80 11.90 -4.23
N ASP A 62 -3.53 12.25 -5.50
CA ASP A 62 -4.25 11.69 -6.64
C ASP A 62 -4.09 10.18 -6.75
N TYR A 63 -2.89 9.68 -6.47
CA TYR A 63 -2.63 8.24 -6.43
C TYR A 63 -3.46 7.57 -5.35
N TYR A 64 -3.44 8.11 -4.13
CA TYR A 64 -4.18 7.58 -2.99
C TYR A 64 -5.69 7.54 -3.27
N THR A 65 -6.26 8.62 -3.78
CA THR A 65 -7.68 8.71 -4.15
C THR A 65 -8.07 7.63 -5.17
N ARG A 66 -7.25 7.44 -6.20
CA ARG A 66 -7.46 6.38 -7.19
C ARG A 66 -7.38 4.98 -6.58
N ARG A 67 -6.41 4.75 -5.69
CA ARG A 67 -6.27 3.46 -5.01
C ARG A 67 -7.45 3.18 -4.09
N GLN A 68 -7.93 4.15 -3.34
CA GLN A 68 -9.12 3.99 -2.51
C GLN A 68 -10.36 3.60 -3.31
N SER A 69 -10.55 4.19 -4.50
CA SER A 69 -11.69 3.85 -5.34
C SER A 69 -11.60 2.45 -5.96
N ALA A 70 -10.40 1.95 -6.21
CA ALA A 70 -10.15 0.65 -6.82
C ALA A 70 -10.11 -0.51 -5.82
N CYS A 71 -9.62 -0.28 -4.59
CA CYS A 71 -9.28 -1.34 -3.63
C CYS A 71 -10.46 -2.29 -3.31
N VAL A 72 -11.68 -1.78 -3.22
CA VAL A 72 -12.86 -2.60 -2.91
C VAL A 72 -13.16 -3.59 -4.02
N LYS A 73 -13.14 -3.14 -5.27
CA LYS A 73 -13.36 -4.01 -6.43
C LYS A 73 -12.28 -5.08 -6.53
N GLU A 74 -11.02 -4.68 -6.34
CA GLU A 74 -9.87 -5.59 -6.36
C GLU A 74 -9.97 -6.63 -5.24
N ALA A 75 -10.35 -6.22 -4.02
CA ALA A 75 -10.56 -7.14 -2.90
C ALA A 75 -11.70 -8.14 -3.17
N PHE A 76 -12.78 -7.72 -3.80
CA PHE A 76 -13.87 -8.62 -4.19
C PHE A 76 -13.45 -9.61 -5.28
N ASP A 77 -12.71 -9.15 -6.30
CA ASP A 77 -12.17 -10.02 -7.34
C ASP A 77 -11.21 -11.04 -6.76
N TYR A 78 -10.37 -10.61 -5.79
CA TYR A 78 -9.48 -11.50 -5.07
C TYR A 78 -10.24 -12.55 -4.25
N ALA A 79 -11.27 -12.14 -3.49
CA ALA A 79 -12.11 -13.06 -2.71
C ALA A 79 -12.74 -14.15 -3.60
N ARG A 80 -13.33 -13.77 -4.73
CA ARG A 80 -13.91 -14.72 -5.70
C ARG A 80 -12.84 -15.65 -6.28
N SER A 81 -11.65 -15.11 -6.61
CA SER A 81 -10.56 -15.91 -7.16
C SER A 81 -10.06 -17.00 -6.21
N ILE A 82 -10.10 -16.78 -4.89
CA ILE A 82 -9.78 -17.79 -3.89
C ILE A 82 -10.76 -18.96 -3.98
N THR A 83 -12.06 -18.68 -4.03
CA THR A 83 -13.10 -19.70 -4.15
C THR A 83 -12.95 -20.49 -5.46
N GLU A 84 -12.73 -19.81 -6.57
CA GLU A 84 -12.59 -20.42 -7.89
C GLU A 84 -11.34 -21.32 -8.00
N ARG A 85 -10.19 -20.86 -7.47
CA ARG A 85 -8.91 -21.56 -7.62
C ARG A 85 -8.71 -22.68 -6.62
N TYR A 86 -9.19 -22.49 -5.39
CA TYR A 86 -8.89 -23.41 -4.29
C TYR A 86 -10.11 -24.21 -3.83
N ALA A 87 -11.29 -24.00 -4.44
CA ALA A 87 -12.55 -24.64 -4.09
C ALA A 87 -12.86 -24.58 -2.58
N ARG A 88 -12.48 -23.47 -1.93
CA ARG A 88 -12.75 -23.20 -0.51
C ARG A 88 -13.27 -21.79 -0.29
N ARG A 89 -13.95 -21.59 0.82
CA ARG A 89 -14.33 -20.25 1.27
C ARG A 89 -13.08 -19.45 1.69
N PRO A 90 -13.01 -18.17 1.35
CA PRO A 90 -11.96 -17.29 1.87
C PRO A 90 -11.99 -17.17 3.40
N VAL A 91 -10.83 -16.97 4.00
CA VAL A 91 -10.64 -16.72 5.44
C VAL A 91 -9.92 -15.38 5.66
N THR A 92 -10.00 -14.84 6.86
CA THR A 92 -9.42 -13.53 7.21
C THR A 92 -7.94 -13.41 6.86
N THR A 93 -7.17 -14.47 7.05
CA THR A 93 -5.72 -14.49 6.76
C THR A 93 -5.38 -14.46 5.28
N ASP A 94 -6.33 -14.67 4.38
CA ASP A 94 -6.11 -14.45 2.95
C ASP A 94 -6.00 -12.95 2.61
N PHE A 95 -6.50 -12.05 3.48
CA PHE A 95 -6.67 -10.61 3.24
C PHE A 95 -5.76 -9.75 4.12
N TRP A 96 -4.50 -10.10 4.18
CA TRP A 96 -3.52 -9.43 5.04
C TRP A 96 -3.17 -7.99 4.61
N GLU A 97 -3.56 -7.56 3.40
CA GLU A 97 -3.48 -6.17 2.94
C GLU A 97 -4.84 -5.47 2.96
N GLU A 98 -5.93 -6.22 2.78
CA GLU A 98 -7.28 -5.69 2.65
C GLU A 98 -8.04 -5.61 3.98
N PHE A 99 -7.43 -6.00 5.09
CA PHE A 99 -8.05 -5.96 6.42
C PHE A 99 -8.71 -4.59 6.75
N PRO A 100 -8.23 -3.43 6.27
CA PRO A 100 -8.88 -2.17 6.58
C PRO A 100 -10.31 -2.06 6.05
N LEU A 101 -10.72 -2.94 5.14
CA LEU A 101 -12.07 -2.96 4.62
C LEU A 101 -13.10 -3.56 5.58
N PHE A 102 -12.66 -4.43 6.53
CA PHE A 102 -13.56 -5.19 7.41
C PHE A 102 -13.11 -5.27 8.87
N VAL A 103 -11.97 -4.70 9.24
CA VAL A 103 -11.48 -4.63 10.63
C VAL A 103 -11.50 -3.20 11.11
N ASP A 104 -12.44 -2.86 11.98
CA ASP A 104 -12.43 -1.58 12.72
C ASP A 104 -11.20 -1.50 13.63
N GLY A 105 -10.67 -0.30 13.83
CA GLY A 105 -9.53 -0.10 14.72
C GLY A 105 -9.77 -0.59 16.15
N ASP A 106 -10.94 -0.32 16.70
CA ASP A 106 -11.36 -0.75 18.04
C ASP A 106 -11.72 -2.26 18.15
N LYS A 107 -11.81 -2.97 17.01
CA LYS A 107 -12.10 -4.41 16.94
C LYS A 107 -10.89 -5.27 16.55
N VAL A 108 -9.68 -4.72 16.51
CA VAL A 108 -8.46 -5.47 16.14
C VAL A 108 -8.24 -6.70 17.03
N GLU A 109 -8.64 -6.64 18.31
CA GLU A 109 -8.54 -7.78 19.23
C GLU A 109 -9.48 -8.96 18.90
N GLU A 110 -10.50 -8.74 18.07
CA GLU A 110 -11.40 -9.78 17.59
C GLU A 110 -10.78 -10.61 16.45
N TYR A 111 -9.64 -10.14 15.90
CA TYR A 111 -8.90 -10.78 14.80
C TYR A 111 -7.45 -11.11 15.22
N PRO A 112 -7.24 -12.05 16.14
CA PRO A 112 -5.92 -12.32 16.70
C PRO A 112 -4.92 -12.77 15.63
N GLU A 113 -5.38 -13.43 14.57
CA GLU A 113 -4.58 -13.87 13.43
C GLU A 113 -4.05 -12.74 12.55
N LEU A 114 -4.74 -11.58 12.54
CA LEU A 114 -4.33 -10.38 11.80
C LEU A 114 -3.58 -9.36 12.65
N LYS A 115 -3.69 -9.45 13.98
CA LYS A 115 -3.18 -8.43 14.91
C LYS A 115 -1.73 -8.05 14.69
N GLU A 116 -0.84 -9.02 14.56
CA GLU A 116 0.59 -8.75 14.36
C GLU A 116 0.85 -8.18 12.95
N ILE A 117 0.11 -8.61 11.95
CA ILE A 117 0.18 -8.06 10.59
C ILE A 117 -0.25 -6.59 10.60
N ILE A 118 -1.37 -6.28 11.25
CA ILE A 118 -1.91 -4.91 11.40
C ILE A 118 -0.87 -4.01 12.09
N LYS A 119 -0.25 -4.48 13.17
CA LYS A 119 0.81 -3.74 13.85
C LYS A 119 1.97 -3.42 12.92
N LEU A 120 2.46 -4.41 12.17
CA LEU A 120 3.59 -4.24 11.26
C LEU A 120 3.27 -3.29 10.10
N GLN A 121 2.08 -3.37 9.53
CA GLN A 121 1.69 -2.54 8.37
C GLN A 121 1.32 -1.11 8.77
N CYS A 122 0.79 -0.92 9.96
CA CYS A 122 0.38 0.40 10.44
C CYS A 122 1.49 1.19 11.16
N VAL A 123 2.73 0.68 11.25
CA VAL A 123 3.86 1.43 11.84
C VAL A 123 4.23 2.63 10.96
N PRO A 124 4.43 3.84 11.54
CA PRO A 124 4.36 4.21 12.96
C PRO A 124 2.95 4.63 13.43
N MET A 125 1.90 4.44 12.64
CA MET A 125 0.56 4.98 12.86
C MET A 125 -0.42 4.00 13.54
N TYR A 126 0.09 2.93 14.16
CA TYR A 126 -0.76 1.88 14.74
C TYR A 126 -1.74 2.42 15.79
N GLU A 127 -1.28 3.26 16.73
CA GLU A 127 -2.14 3.85 17.76
C GLU A 127 -3.24 4.73 17.15
N LYS A 128 -2.92 5.45 16.09
CA LYS A 128 -3.91 6.23 15.35
C LYS A 128 -4.90 5.32 14.64
N TYR A 129 -4.43 4.24 14.03
CA TYR A 129 -5.30 3.27 13.36
C TYR A 129 -6.33 2.71 14.33
N ILE A 130 -5.90 2.14 15.48
CA ILE A 130 -6.83 1.56 16.46
C ILE A 130 -7.80 2.59 17.05
N ALA A 131 -7.38 3.86 17.16
CA ALA A 131 -8.22 4.92 17.73
C ALA A 131 -9.25 5.49 16.73
N THR A 132 -8.98 5.47 15.43
CA THR A 132 -9.76 6.27 14.47
C THR A 132 -10.26 5.51 13.25
N HIS A 133 -9.69 4.35 12.92
CA HIS A 133 -10.07 3.64 11.71
C HIS A 133 -11.47 3.03 11.83
N LYS A 134 -12.29 3.28 10.81
CA LYS A 134 -13.60 2.63 10.63
C LYS A 134 -13.61 1.88 9.31
N ALA A 135 -13.89 0.60 9.40
CA ALA A 135 -13.98 -0.29 8.25
C ALA A 135 -15.23 0.04 7.41
N LYS A 136 -15.15 -0.28 6.12
CA LYS A 136 -16.28 -0.09 5.20
C LYS A 136 -17.38 -1.13 5.41
N TYR A 137 -17.03 -2.31 5.87
CA TYR A 137 -17.93 -3.44 6.12
C TYR A 137 -17.90 -3.80 7.61
N ASP A 138 -19.04 -4.16 8.17
CA ASP A 138 -19.16 -4.57 9.57
C ASP A 138 -18.68 -6.03 9.72
N GLY A 139 -17.35 -6.18 9.71
CA GLY A 139 -16.67 -7.45 9.84
C GLY A 139 -16.50 -8.23 8.53
N PHE A 140 -15.79 -9.34 8.65
CA PHE A 140 -15.39 -10.17 7.51
C PHE A 140 -16.56 -10.82 6.78
N GLU A 141 -17.60 -11.25 7.51
CA GLU A 141 -18.79 -11.87 6.92
C GLU A 141 -19.59 -10.88 6.05
N ALA A 142 -19.73 -9.64 6.50
CA ALA A 142 -20.39 -8.59 5.72
C ALA A 142 -19.58 -8.25 4.46
N PHE A 143 -18.25 -8.27 4.55
CA PHE A 143 -17.36 -8.11 3.40
C PHE A 143 -17.54 -9.22 2.37
N LEU A 144 -17.52 -10.50 2.79
CA LEU A 144 -17.71 -11.64 1.90
C LEU A 144 -19.09 -11.62 1.23
N LYS A 145 -20.15 -11.34 1.99
CA LYS A 145 -21.51 -11.19 1.46
C LYS A 145 -21.58 -10.10 0.38
N ALA A 146 -20.90 -8.97 0.59
CA ALA A 146 -20.85 -7.90 -0.40
C ALA A 146 -20.04 -8.30 -1.66
N ALA A 147 -19.08 -9.22 -1.52
CA ALA A 147 -18.35 -9.81 -2.64
C ALA A 147 -19.15 -10.88 -3.42
N GLY A 148 -20.32 -11.30 -2.89
CA GLY A 148 -21.18 -12.34 -3.49
C GLY A 148 -20.83 -13.77 -3.07
N LEU A 149 -20.24 -13.95 -1.86
CA LEU A 149 -19.77 -15.22 -1.29
C LEU A 149 -20.49 -15.57 0.02
#